data_503d905575f79dab600c24771a5ab1c7
#
_entry.id   503d905575f79dab600c24771a5ab1c7
#
_cell.length_a   1.000
_cell.length_b   1.000
_cell.length_c   1.000
_cell.angle_alpha   90.00
_cell.angle_beta   90.00
_cell.angle_gamma   90.00
#
_symmetry.space_group_name_H-M   'P 1'
#
loop_
_entity.id
_entity.type
_entity.pdbx_description
1 polymer ?
#
loop_
_entity_poly.entity_id
_entity_poly.type
_entity_poly.pdbx_seq_one_letter_code
_entity_poly.pdbx_strand_id
1 'polypeptide(L)'
;MPRSKSGLRRSQRLHFAVVLGFALHLGDSTLRPGAAQADECASEAGFSPCFDANALWLPAGRASFLSMPDTRLTTAGQVGFGVASELLHQPLLLRVASPDRDGRDVHVLDYALDVSYFLSFGLVRNLELSVLASLRAYQSGAGVGGIDSQSAPPLTHNAVRDPRLGLAYSLDDALALPGFGLRLGVDLTLPLGERSAFANERSFVVMPNASFGFRHRALRLSAELGARLRQAVDFAGVRLEQQGFVAFGVAVELFQPGYLTVSAEAFGLPPLADNRGSAKSPLVSEVRLFPAEWLVGVHTSFGRRGPWTLTLACGGGLPLSSETRESSTGPRTTHFVGMTTPDFRSLLLLRFAPES
;
A
#
# COMPACT_ATOMS: atom_id res chain seq x y z
N MET A 1 36.10 31.15 36.20
CA MET A 1 35.02 30.34 36.83
C MET A 1 34.16 29.77 35.74
N PRO A 2 34.21 28.47 35.43
CA PRO A 2 33.39 27.85 34.40
C PRO A 2 32.11 27.27 35.04
N ARG A 3 30.96 27.65 34.50
CA ARG A 3 29.62 27.11 34.89
C ARG A 3 29.37 25.78 34.19
N SER A 4 29.17 24.75 35.00
CA SER A 4 28.74 23.40 34.68
C SER A 4 27.46 23.36 33.85
N LYS A 5 27.47 22.71 32.66
CA LYS A 5 26.31 22.30 31.90
C LYS A 5 26.07 20.79 32.12
N SER A 6 25.34 20.44 33.16
CA SER A 6 24.85 19.06 33.34
C SER A 6 23.36 19.10 33.65
N GLY A 7 22.52 18.92 32.68
CA GLY A 7 21.07 18.93 32.91
C GLY A 7 20.18 18.66 31.70
N LEU A 8 20.57 17.74 30.78
CA LEU A 8 19.70 17.43 29.66
C LEU A 8 19.89 15.98 29.12
N ARG A 9 19.80 14.99 29.98
CA ARG A 9 19.85 13.57 29.55
C ARG A 9 18.81 12.66 30.20
N ARG A 10 17.82 13.16 30.92
CA ARG A 10 16.83 12.32 31.65
C ARG A 10 15.46 12.22 30.99
N SER A 11 15.13 13.09 30.04
CA SER A 11 13.77 13.12 29.43
C SER A 11 13.57 12.08 28.29
N GLN A 12 14.62 11.61 27.65
CA GLN A 12 14.48 10.72 26.49
C GLN A 12 14.26 9.24 26.82
N ARG A 13 14.53 8.80 28.07
CA ARG A 13 14.37 7.38 28.42
C ARG A 13 12.94 6.95 28.79
N LEU A 14 12.05 7.89 29.06
CA LEU A 14 10.69 7.57 29.51
C LEU A 14 9.71 7.28 28.35
N HIS A 15 10.02 7.73 27.13
CA HIS A 15 9.13 7.55 25.97
C HIS A 15 9.28 6.20 25.28
N PHE A 16 10.40 5.50 25.49
CA PHE A 16 10.65 4.19 24.88
C PHE A 16 9.84 3.04 25.51
N ALA A 17 9.48 3.17 26.79
CA ALA A 17 8.76 2.11 27.50
C ALA A 17 7.28 2.03 27.15
N VAL A 18 6.65 3.14 26.71
CA VAL A 18 5.22 3.18 26.41
C VAL A 18 4.89 2.58 25.04
N VAL A 19 5.79 2.73 24.05
CA VAL A 19 5.55 2.22 22.68
C VAL A 19 5.76 0.70 22.59
N LEU A 20 6.70 0.15 23.37
CA LEU A 20 6.95 -1.30 23.39
C LEU A 20 5.85 -2.09 24.13
N GLY A 21 5.16 -1.46 25.08
CA GLY A 21 4.06 -2.07 25.85
C GLY A 21 2.79 -2.31 25.03
N PHE A 22 2.54 -1.52 24.00
CA PHE A 22 1.35 -1.66 23.16
C PHE A 22 1.46 -2.80 22.13
N ALA A 23 2.68 -3.11 21.69
CA ALA A 23 2.94 -4.21 20.76
C ALA A 23 2.87 -5.62 21.39
N LEU A 24 3.01 -5.71 22.72
CA LEU A 24 3.05 -6.99 23.44
C LEU A 24 1.68 -7.48 23.95
N HIS A 25 0.63 -6.67 23.88
CA HIS A 25 -0.72 -7.05 24.30
C HIS A 25 -1.62 -7.62 23.20
N LEU A 26 -1.11 -7.73 21.96
CA LEU A 26 -1.80 -8.39 20.85
C LEU A 26 -1.45 -9.89 20.70
N GLY A 27 -0.79 -10.48 21.68
CA GLY A 27 -0.13 -11.78 21.55
C GLY A 27 -0.71 -12.91 22.38
N ASP A 28 -2.04 -13.14 22.38
CA ASP A 28 -2.54 -14.40 22.94
C ASP A 28 -3.59 -15.10 22.06
N SER A 29 -3.44 -14.98 20.75
CA SER A 29 -4.06 -15.89 19.80
C SER A 29 -2.96 -16.82 19.30
N THR A 30 -2.99 -18.04 19.78
CA THR A 30 -2.10 -19.16 19.49
C THR A 30 -1.56 -19.16 18.05
N LEU A 31 -0.36 -18.62 17.87
CA LEU A 31 0.46 -18.80 16.67
C LEU A 31 0.83 -20.29 16.56
N ARG A 32 -0.03 -21.08 15.97
CA ARG A 32 0.34 -22.39 15.43
C ARG A 32 0.75 -22.17 13.97
N PRO A 33 2.02 -22.32 13.62
CA PRO A 33 2.41 -22.44 12.22
C PRO A 33 1.97 -23.84 11.77
N GLY A 34 0.72 -23.98 11.34
CA GLY A 34 0.16 -25.26 10.94
C GLY A 34 0.27 -25.46 9.44
N ALA A 35 0.70 -26.64 9.03
CA ALA A 35 0.64 -27.14 7.66
C ALA A 35 -0.79 -27.10 7.04
N ALA A 36 -1.83 -26.87 7.83
CA ALA A 36 -3.21 -26.69 7.40
C ALA A 36 -3.47 -25.35 6.69
N GLN A 37 -2.60 -24.35 6.88
CA GLN A 37 -2.81 -23.01 6.30
C GLN A 37 -2.48 -22.91 4.80
N ALA A 38 -1.74 -23.86 4.22
CA ALA A 38 -1.43 -23.84 2.79
C ALA A 38 -2.65 -24.21 1.92
N ASP A 39 -3.60 -24.96 2.47
CA ASP A 39 -4.79 -25.44 1.74
C ASP A 39 -5.88 -24.35 1.57
N GLU A 40 -5.99 -23.38 2.49
CA GLU A 40 -7.01 -22.33 2.40
C GLU A 40 -6.80 -21.38 1.21
N CYS A 41 -5.57 -21.24 0.73
CA CYS A 41 -5.25 -20.45 -0.46
C CYS A 41 -5.37 -21.24 -1.78
N ALA A 42 -5.51 -22.57 -1.69
CA ALA A 42 -5.69 -23.44 -2.84
C ALA A 42 -7.19 -23.65 -3.10
N SER A 43 -7.85 -22.65 -3.66
CA SER A 43 -9.24 -22.82 -4.09
C SER A 43 -9.28 -23.70 -5.34
N GLU A 44 -9.92 -24.88 -5.25
CA GLU A 44 -10.18 -25.75 -6.41
C GLU A 44 -11.00 -25.03 -7.50
N ALA A 45 -11.78 -24.02 -7.11
CA ALA A 45 -12.63 -23.22 -8.01
C ALA A 45 -11.93 -22.02 -8.65
N GLY A 46 -10.64 -21.76 -8.35
CA GLY A 46 -9.90 -20.62 -8.92
C GLY A 46 -10.29 -19.26 -8.30
N PHE A 47 -10.82 -19.23 -7.09
CA PHE A 47 -11.18 -18.02 -6.34
C PHE A 47 -10.41 -17.93 -5.02
N SER A 48 -9.08 -17.83 -5.08
CA SER A 48 -8.28 -17.69 -3.87
C SER A 48 -8.41 -16.29 -3.27
N PRO A 49 -8.81 -16.13 -1.99
CA PRO A 49 -8.85 -14.83 -1.32
C PRO A 49 -7.49 -14.35 -0.80
N CYS A 50 -6.42 -15.12 -1.02
CA CYS A 50 -5.08 -14.88 -0.47
C CYS A 50 -4.29 -13.84 -1.25
N PHE A 51 -4.83 -12.64 -1.37
CA PHE A 51 -4.13 -11.45 -1.85
C PHE A 51 -4.68 -10.20 -1.16
N ASP A 52 -3.88 -9.15 -1.08
CA ASP A 52 -4.34 -7.88 -0.54
C ASP A 52 -5.05 -7.06 -1.61
N ALA A 53 -6.35 -6.77 -1.39
CA ALA A 53 -7.17 -5.97 -2.30
C ALA A 53 -6.82 -4.47 -2.27
N ASN A 54 -5.98 -4.01 -1.34
CA ASN A 54 -5.50 -2.63 -1.31
C ASN A 54 -4.13 -2.52 -2.00
N ALA A 55 -4.12 -2.00 -3.22
CA ALA A 55 -2.91 -1.84 -4.01
C ALA A 55 -1.96 -0.76 -3.48
N LEU A 56 -2.46 0.25 -2.76
CA LEU A 56 -1.63 1.33 -2.23
C LEU A 56 -0.80 0.84 -1.04
N TRP A 57 0.50 1.00 -1.14
CA TRP A 57 1.45 0.77 -0.07
C TRP A 57 1.96 2.11 0.46
N LEU A 58 1.39 2.54 1.61
CA LEU A 58 1.84 3.76 2.27
C LEU A 58 3.31 3.60 2.72
N PRO A 59 4.18 4.58 2.44
CA PRO A 59 5.55 4.57 2.94
C PRO A 59 5.57 4.77 4.46
N ALA A 60 6.27 3.89 5.17
CA ALA A 60 6.37 3.93 6.63
C ALA A 60 7.37 4.99 7.14
N GLY A 61 8.37 5.36 6.33
CA GLY A 61 9.34 6.41 6.62
C GLY A 61 8.86 7.83 6.29
N ARG A 62 9.80 8.75 6.16
CA ARG A 62 9.49 10.11 5.67
C ARG A 62 8.88 10.03 4.28
N ALA A 63 7.84 10.81 4.04
CA ALA A 63 7.23 10.89 2.73
C ALA A 63 6.59 12.27 2.52
N SER A 64 6.83 12.83 1.36
CA SER A 64 6.17 14.02 0.84
C SER A 64 4.95 13.67 -0.01
N PHE A 65 4.79 12.38 -0.32
CA PHE A 65 3.74 11.78 -1.13
C PHE A 65 3.12 10.59 -0.39
N LEU A 66 1.98 10.13 -0.85
CA LEU A 66 1.26 9.02 -0.26
C LEU A 66 1.69 7.66 -0.82
N SER A 67 2.02 7.62 -2.10
CA SER A 67 2.43 6.40 -2.79
C SER A 67 3.95 6.18 -2.81
N MET A 68 4.74 7.19 -2.47
CA MET A 68 6.21 7.19 -2.58
C MET A 68 6.88 7.75 -1.33
N PRO A 69 7.98 7.13 -0.85
CA PRO A 69 8.81 7.69 0.22
C PRO A 69 9.62 8.92 -0.26
N ASP A 70 10.05 9.73 0.69
CA ASP A 70 11.05 10.78 0.43
C ASP A 70 12.44 10.14 0.24
N THR A 71 13.32 10.78 -0.51
CA THR A 71 14.72 10.34 -0.63
C THR A 71 15.50 10.60 0.66
N ARG A 72 15.07 11.59 1.45
CA ARG A 72 15.64 11.86 2.78
C ARG A 72 15.03 10.94 3.82
N LEU A 73 15.88 10.27 4.57
CA LEU A 73 15.50 9.32 5.60
C LEU A 73 15.38 9.98 6.99
N THR A 74 14.81 9.26 7.92
CA THR A 74 14.81 9.60 9.34
C THR A 74 16.26 9.66 9.84
N THR A 75 16.63 10.76 10.51
CA THR A 75 18.00 10.99 10.99
C THR A 75 18.43 9.91 11.98
N ALA A 76 19.71 9.57 11.98
CA ALA A 76 20.30 8.58 12.88
C ALA A 76 19.90 8.81 14.35
N GLY A 77 19.39 7.77 15.01
CA GLY A 77 18.92 7.79 16.39
C GLY A 77 17.55 8.47 16.61
N GLN A 78 16.91 8.94 15.56
CA GLN A 78 15.56 9.52 15.62
C GLN A 78 14.49 8.50 15.23
N VAL A 79 13.27 8.75 15.72
CA VAL A 79 12.08 7.94 15.45
C VAL A 79 11.03 8.81 14.76
N GLY A 80 10.51 8.34 13.63
CA GLY A 80 9.29 8.83 13.01
C GLY A 80 8.15 7.85 13.26
N PHE A 81 6.92 8.34 13.34
CA PHE A 81 5.74 7.49 13.49
C PHE A 81 4.49 8.17 12.93
N GLY A 82 3.43 7.38 12.75
CA GLY A 82 2.17 7.96 12.32
C GLY A 82 1.05 6.93 12.24
N VAL A 83 -0.12 7.45 11.89
CA VAL A 83 -1.34 6.69 11.67
C VAL A 83 -2.05 7.20 10.43
N ALA A 84 -2.56 6.27 9.63
CA ALA A 84 -3.39 6.57 8.47
C ALA A 84 -4.71 5.82 8.57
N SER A 85 -5.78 6.44 8.08
CA SER A 85 -7.09 5.84 7.88
C SER A 85 -7.45 5.99 6.41
N GLU A 86 -7.81 4.89 5.75
CA GLU A 86 -8.14 4.82 4.34
C GLU A 86 -9.53 4.22 4.15
N LEU A 87 -10.42 4.94 3.50
CA LEU A 87 -11.70 4.41 3.04
C LEU A 87 -11.61 4.10 1.56
N LEU A 88 -11.94 2.87 1.20
CA LEU A 88 -11.98 2.34 -0.15
C LEU A 88 -13.41 2.04 -0.54
N HIS A 89 -13.84 2.51 -1.70
CA HIS A 89 -15.11 2.16 -2.31
C HIS A 89 -14.86 1.24 -3.50
N GLN A 90 -15.53 0.10 -3.51
CA GLN A 90 -15.46 -0.92 -4.56
C GLN A 90 -14.04 -1.35 -4.97
N PRO A 91 -13.16 -1.71 -4.01
CA PRO A 91 -11.80 -2.10 -4.36
C PRO A 91 -11.72 -3.44 -5.08
N LEU A 92 -12.76 -4.28 -5.00
CA LEU A 92 -12.80 -5.58 -5.66
C LEU A 92 -14.16 -5.84 -6.29
N LEU A 93 -14.22 -5.60 -7.60
CA LEU A 93 -15.37 -5.80 -8.46
C LEU A 93 -15.09 -6.94 -9.44
N LEU A 94 -16.01 -7.89 -9.57
CA LEU A 94 -15.98 -8.93 -10.59
C LEU A 94 -17.19 -8.82 -11.50
N ARG A 95 -16.95 -8.98 -12.79
CA ARG A 95 -18.01 -9.14 -13.78
C ARG A 95 -18.20 -10.62 -14.09
N VAL A 96 -19.33 -11.17 -13.68
CA VAL A 96 -19.68 -12.58 -13.91
C VAL A 96 -20.64 -12.71 -15.10
N ALA A 97 -20.52 -13.83 -15.82
CA ALA A 97 -21.44 -14.13 -16.92
C ALA A 97 -22.87 -14.22 -16.39
N SER A 98 -23.82 -13.60 -17.11
CA SER A 98 -25.25 -13.64 -16.83
C SER A 98 -25.99 -13.74 -18.14
N PRO A 99 -27.31 -14.11 -18.15
CA PRO A 99 -28.13 -14.05 -19.35
C PRO A 99 -28.18 -12.65 -19.98
N ASP A 100 -27.92 -11.61 -19.19
CA ASP A 100 -27.83 -10.24 -19.68
C ASP A 100 -26.57 -10.04 -20.52
N ARG A 101 -26.69 -9.28 -21.60
CA ARG A 101 -25.61 -9.07 -22.58
C ARG A 101 -24.34 -8.49 -21.99
N ASP A 102 -24.47 -7.68 -20.92
CA ASP A 102 -23.36 -6.97 -20.28
C ASP A 102 -22.79 -7.70 -19.04
N GLY A 103 -23.35 -8.90 -18.69
CA GLY A 103 -23.00 -9.63 -17.48
C GLY A 103 -23.62 -9.02 -16.22
N ARG A 104 -23.25 -9.55 -15.06
CA ARG A 104 -23.65 -9.02 -13.74
C ARG A 104 -22.42 -8.64 -12.96
N ASP A 105 -22.38 -7.44 -12.42
CA ASP A 105 -21.32 -6.99 -11.53
C ASP A 105 -21.55 -7.55 -10.11
N VAL A 106 -20.51 -8.16 -9.54
CA VAL A 106 -20.48 -8.67 -8.16
C VAL A 106 -19.46 -7.87 -7.38
N HIS A 107 -19.93 -7.10 -6.41
CA HIS A 107 -19.09 -6.35 -5.48
C HIS A 107 -18.55 -7.31 -4.42
N VAL A 108 -17.40 -7.94 -4.70
CA VAL A 108 -16.75 -8.87 -3.77
C VAL A 108 -16.33 -8.13 -2.50
N LEU A 109 -15.75 -6.93 -2.67
CA LEU A 109 -15.59 -5.93 -1.62
C LEU A 109 -16.26 -4.63 -2.10
N ASP A 110 -17.25 -4.15 -1.36
CA ASP A 110 -17.97 -2.91 -1.65
C ASP A 110 -17.33 -1.73 -0.91
N TYR A 111 -17.08 -1.89 0.39
CA TYR A 111 -16.37 -0.93 1.21
C TYR A 111 -15.29 -1.61 2.02
N ALA A 112 -14.16 -0.90 2.21
CA ALA A 112 -13.12 -1.27 3.16
C ALA A 112 -12.59 -0.03 3.87
N LEU A 113 -12.45 -0.11 5.21
CA LEU A 113 -11.82 0.90 6.05
C LEU A 113 -10.55 0.29 6.62
N ASP A 114 -9.40 0.73 6.13
CA ASP A 114 -8.10 0.29 6.60
C ASP A 114 -7.50 1.34 7.55
N VAL A 115 -6.91 0.90 8.67
CA VAL A 115 -6.14 1.73 9.60
C VAL A 115 -4.72 1.20 9.65
N SER A 116 -3.75 2.06 9.34
CA SER A 116 -2.33 1.70 9.29
C SER A 116 -1.54 2.49 10.31
N TYR A 117 -0.70 1.80 11.06
CA TYR A 117 0.27 2.36 12.00
C TYR A 117 1.67 2.14 11.43
N PHE A 118 2.49 3.16 11.45
CA PHE A 118 3.86 3.06 10.95
C PHE A 118 4.87 3.70 11.88
N LEU A 119 6.04 3.11 11.86
CA LEU A 119 7.19 3.51 12.64
C LEU A 119 8.41 3.50 11.72
N SER A 120 9.27 4.51 11.83
CA SER A 120 10.58 4.53 11.19
C SER A 120 11.66 4.87 12.19
N PHE A 121 12.83 4.31 12.01
CA PHE A 121 14.00 4.53 12.86
C PHE A 121 15.26 4.70 12.03
N GLY A 122 15.92 5.85 12.19
CA GLY A 122 17.25 6.08 11.60
C GLY A 122 18.30 5.26 12.33
N LEU A 123 18.78 4.18 11.73
CA LEU A 123 19.79 3.29 12.32
C LEU A 123 21.14 3.97 12.40
N VAL A 124 21.62 4.42 11.26
CA VAL A 124 22.85 5.19 11.08
C VAL A 124 22.61 6.27 10.04
N ARG A 125 23.63 7.08 9.76
CA ARG A 125 23.54 8.07 8.68
C ARG A 125 23.16 7.36 7.39
N ASN A 126 22.12 7.86 6.73
CA ASN A 126 21.64 7.35 5.44
C ASN A 126 21.04 5.92 5.45
N LEU A 127 20.75 5.33 6.61
CA LEU A 127 20.08 4.03 6.71
C LEU A 127 18.89 4.09 7.67
N GLU A 128 17.71 3.70 7.19
CA GLU A 128 16.46 3.70 7.92
C GLU A 128 15.83 2.30 7.93
N LEU A 129 15.35 1.89 9.10
CA LEU A 129 14.46 0.75 9.28
C LEU A 129 13.04 1.28 9.47
N SER A 130 12.06 0.63 8.86
CA SER A 130 10.65 0.98 9.01
C SER A 130 9.77 -0.24 9.21
N VAL A 131 8.66 -0.03 9.90
CA VAL A 131 7.63 -1.05 10.17
C VAL A 131 6.28 -0.44 9.91
N LEU A 132 5.40 -1.19 9.27
CA LEU A 132 4.01 -0.82 9.07
C LEU A 132 3.13 -2.00 9.48
N ALA A 133 2.12 -1.74 10.30
CA ALA A 133 1.07 -2.69 10.69
C ALA A 133 -0.29 -2.10 10.34
N SER A 134 -1.13 -2.86 9.69
CA SER A 134 -2.44 -2.40 9.24
C SER A 134 -3.55 -3.32 9.70
N LEU A 135 -4.70 -2.73 9.99
CA LEU A 135 -5.93 -3.41 10.33
C LEU A 135 -7.00 -2.99 9.31
N ARG A 136 -7.74 -3.94 8.78
CA ARG A 136 -9.01 -3.66 8.13
C ARG A 136 -10.07 -3.57 9.23
N ALA A 137 -10.39 -2.33 9.63
CA ALA A 137 -11.29 -2.08 10.74
C ALA A 137 -12.74 -2.41 10.37
N TYR A 138 -13.09 -2.29 9.09
CA TYR A 138 -14.40 -2.64 8.56
C TYR A 138 -14.28 -3.00 7.09
N GLN A 139 -15.07 -3.99 6.66
CA GLN A 139 -15.32 -4.26 5.25
C GLN A 139 -16.72 -4.82 5.05
N SER A 140 -17.27 -4.58 3.87
CA SER A 140 -18.54 -5.13 3.40
C SER A 140 -18.43 -5.55 1.95
N GLY A 141 -19.29 -6.46 1.54
CA GLY A 141 -19.35 -6.99 0.18
C GLY A 141 -19.93 -8.39 0.15
N ALA A 142 -20.08 -8.93 -1.04
CA ALA A 142 -20.60 -10.28 -1.23
C ALA A 142 -19.59 -11.39 -0.90
N GLY A 143 -18.30 -11.03 -0.79
CA GLY A 143 -17.22 -12.01 -0.64
C GLY A 143 -17.17 -12.99 -1.81
N VAL A 144 -16.40 -14.07 -1.65
CA VAL A 144 -16.38 -15.18 -2.63
C VAL A 144 -17.75 -15.89 -2.69
N GLY A 145 -18.51 -15.90 -1.58
CA GLY A 145 -19.85 -16.48 -1.51
C GLY A 145 -20.87 -15.86 -2.46
N GLY A 146 -20.65 -14.62 -2.93
CA GLY A 146 -21.48 -13.98 -3.95
C GLY A 146 -21.32 -14.59 -5.35
N ILE A 147 -20.24 -15.37 -5.55
CA ILE A 147 -19.90 -16.01 -6.83
C ILE A 147 -20.27 -17.50 -6.76
N ASP A 148 -19.90 -18.16 -5.66
CA ASP A 148 -20.18 -19.58 -5.39
C ASP A 148 -20.89 -19.71 -4.03
N SER A 149 -22.21 -19.81 -4.06
CA SER A 149 -23.06 -19.83 -2.86
C SER A 149 -22.95 -21.13 -2.03
N GLN A 150 -22.25 -22.16 -2.51
CA GLN A 150 -22.26 -23.47 -1.86
C GLN A 150 -21.03 -23.79 -1.01
N SER A 151 -19.92 -23.08 -1.17
CA SER A 151 -18.64 -23.54 -0.59
C SER A 151 -17.81 -22.45 0.07
N ALA A 152 -18.15 -21.18 -0.05
CA ALA A 152 -17.31 -20.10 0.44
C ALA A 152 -17.76 -19.59 1.82
N PRO A 153 -16.83 -19.38 2.78
CA PRO A 153 -17.15 -18.74 4.05
C PRO A 153 -17.63 -17.28 3.82
N PRO A 154 -18.51 -16.77 4.70
CA PRO A 154 -18.93 -15.38 4.63
C PRO A 154 -17.71 -14.46 4.82
N LEU A 155 -17.77 -13.28 4.18
CA LEU A 155 -16.75 -12.26 4.33
C LEU A 155 -16.69 -11.79 5.80
N THR A 156 -15.52 -11.81 6.41
CA THR A 156 -15.31 -11.26 7.75
C THR A 156 -15.39 -9.73 7.70
N HIS A 157 -16.01 -9.11 8.71
CA HIS A 157 -16.18 -7.64 8.73
C HIS A 157 -14.89 -6.87 9.07
N ASN A 158 -13.98 -7.51 9.78
CA ASN A 158 -12.68 -6.94 10.18
C ASN A 158 -11.58 -7.97 9.99
N ALA A 159 -10.34 -7.51 9.79
CA ALA A 159 -9.20 -8.39 9.57
C ALA A 159 -7.88 -7.72 9.94
N VAL A 160 -6.89 -8.50 10.31
CA VAL A 160 -5.50 -8.06 10.37
C VAL A 160 -4.93 -8.14 8.96
N ARG A 161 -4.31 -7.07 8.49
CA ARG A 161 -3.56 -7.07 7.22
C ARG A 161 -2.11 -7.46 7.47
N ASP A 162 -1.45 -7.88 6.42
CA ASP A 162 -0.03 -8.25 6.47
C ASP A 162 0.84 -7.07 6.93
N PRO A 163 1.67 -7.25 7.98
CA PRO A 163 2.64 -6.25 8.36
C PRO A 163 3.79 -6.19 7.35
N ARG A 164 4.42 -5.01 7.24
CA ARG A 164 5.56 -4.76 6.36
C ARG A 164 6.76 -4.26 7.13
N LEU A 165 7.92 -4.74 6.74
CA LEU A 165 9.24 -4.29 7.21
C LEU A 165 9.96 -3.64 6.03
N GLY A 166 10.53 -2.46 6.22
CA GLY A 166 11.27 -1.75 5.20
C GLY A 166 12.70 -1.43 5.65
N LEU A 167 13.65 -1.55 4.75
CA LEU A 167 15.03 -1.09 4.91
C LEU A 167 15.35 -0.16 3.75
N ALA A 168 15.90 1.02 4.05
CA ALA A 168 16.17 2.03 3.05
C ALA A 168 17.54 2.69 3.25
N TYR A 169 18.20 2.99 2.13
CA TYR A 169 19.48 3.69 2.09
C TYR A 169 19.40 4.91 1.17
N SER A 170 19.77 6.11 1.69
CA SER A 170 19.84 7.35 0.91
C SER A 170 21.23 7.54 0.32
N LEU A 171 21.28 7.89 -0.95
CA LEU A 171 22.48 8.22 -1.70
C LEU A 171 22.65 9.75 -1.90
N ASP A 172 21.86 10.58 -1.22
CA ASP A 172 21.85 12.03 -1.41
C ASP A 172 23.22 12.65 -1.19
N ASP A 173 23.94 12.20 -0.14
CA ASP A 173 25.31 12.66 0.14
C ASP A 173 26.32 12.26 -0.94
N ALA A 174 26.13 11.08 -1.53
CA ALA A 174 27.07 10.57 -2.55
C ALA A 174 26.87 11.27 -3.91
N LEU A 175 25.63 11.64 -4.23
CA LEU A 175 25.31 12.33 -5.47
C LEU A 175 25.77 13.79 -5.43
N ALA A 176 25.71 14.44 -4.26
CA ALA A 176 26.08 15.84 -4.05
C ALA A 176 25.46 16.83 -5.07
N LEU A 177 24.32 16.47 -5.66
CA LEU A 177 23.59 17.28 -6.64
C LEU A 177 22.54 18.13 -5.94
N PRO A 178 22.61 19.46 -6.00
CA PRO A 178 21.66 20.32 -5.31
C PRO A 178 20.22 20.05 -5.75
N GLY A 179 19.36 19.75 -4.78
CA GLY A 179 17.95 19.50 -5.00
C GLY A 179 17.59 18.09 -5.49
N PHE A 180 18.53 17.27 -5.89
CA PHE A 180 18.29 15.88 -6.27
C PHE A 180 18.57 14.91 -5.11
N GLY A 181 17.79 13.86 -5.07
CA GLY A 181 17.97 12.76 -4.13
C GLY A 181 17.71 11.42 -4.78
N LEU A 182 18.35 10.38 -4.24
CA LEU A 182 18.17 8.98 -4.62
C LEU A 182 18.11 8.12 -3.37
N ARG A 183 17.08 7.30 -3.26
CA ARG A 183 16.89 6.31 -2.22
C ARG A 183 16.77 4.93 -2.85
N LEU A 184 17.47 3.97 -2.28
CA LEU A 184 17.28 2.55 -2.55
C LEU A 184 16.58 1.92 -1.35
N GLY A 185 15.63 1.04 -1.59
CA GLY A 185 14.88 0.38 -0.54
C GLY A 185 14.51 -1.05 -0.86
N VAL A 186 14.17 -1.78 0.18
CA VAL A 186 13.51 -3.07 0.09
C VAL A 186 12.42 -3.15 1.16
N ASP A 187 11.22 -3.49 0.75
CA ASP A 187 10.09 -3.76 1.64
C ASP A 187 9.78 -5.25 1.62
N LEU A 188 9.49 -5.81 2.79
CA LEU A 188 9.14 -7.21 3.01
C LEU A 188 7.77 -7.26 3.67
N THR A 189 6.79 -7.86 3.02
CA THR A 189 5.48 -8.16 3.61
C THR A 189 5.52 -9.56 4.22
N LEU A 190 5.04 -9.68 5.46
CA LEU A 190 4.96 -10.94 6.18
C LEU A 190 3.53 -11.48 6.10
N PRO A 191 3.29 -12.71 5.62
CA PRO A 191 1.95 -13.28 5.42
C PRO A 191 1.33 -13.70 6.76
N LEU A 192 1.03 -12.74 7.61
CA LEU A 192 0.47 -12.92 8.96
C LEU A 192 -0.99 -12.43 9.07
N GLY A 193 -1.53 -11.83 8.02
CA GLY A 193 -2.87 -11.31 7.96
C GLY A 193 -3.93 -12.40 7.80
N GLU A 194 -5.20 -11.98 7.80
CA GLU A 194 -6.33 -12.90 7.68
C GLU A 194 -6.63 -13.22 6.20
N ARG A 195 -6.54 -14.50 5.84
CA ARG A 195 -6.59 -14.98 4.47
C ARG A 195 -7.95 -14.85 3.79
N SER A 196 -9.02 -15.07 4.53
CA SER A 196 -10.40 -15.03 4.02
C SER A 196 -10.90 -13.62 3.73
N ALA A 197 -10.14 -12.58 4.10
CA ALA A 197 -10.56 -11.19 4.12
C ALA A 197 -9.99 -10.34 2.98
N PHE A 198 -9.30 -10.90 1.99
CA PHE A 198 -8.56 -10.14 0.97
C PHE A 198 -7.60 -9.11 1.57
N ALA A 199 -6.98 -9.49 2.68
CA ALA A 199 -6.12 -8.66 3.51
C ALA A 199 -4.71 -9.26 3.72
N ASN A 200 -4.44 -10.37 3.07
CA ASN A 200 -3.23 -11.17 3.25
C ASN A 200 -2.69 -11.65 1.90
N GLU A 201 -1.39 -11.69 1.78
CA GLU A 201 -0.71 -12.30 0.64
C GLU A 201 -0.48 -13.81 0.91
N ARG A 202 -0.51 -14.62 -0.13
CA ARG A 202 -0.27 -16.07 0.00
C ARG A 202 1.09 -16.42 0.60
N SER A 203 2.09 -15.58 0.34
CA SER A 203 3.48 -15.76 0.77
C SER A 203 4.12 -14.42 1.08
N PHE A 204 5.37 -14.45 1.49
CA PHE A 204 6.18 -13.24 1.56
C PHE A 204 6.16 -12.49 0.23
N VAL A 205 6.02 -11.16 0.31
CA VAL A 205 6.21 -10.29 -0.84
C VAL A 205 7.45 -9.45 -0.60
N VAL A 206 8.39 -9.48 -1.54
CA VAL A 206 9.60 -8.65 -1.50
C VAL A 206 9.46 -7.56 -2.55
N MET A 207 9.68 -6.30 -2.16
CA MET A 207 9.61 -5.16 -3.07
C MET A 207 10.92 -4.37 -3.02
N PRO A 208 11.93 -4.72 -3.84
CA PRO A 208 13.04 -3.81 -4.10
C PRO A 208 12.53 -2.57 -4.84
N ASN A 209 13.01 -1.40 -4.42
CA ASN A 209 12.58 -0.12 -4.99
C ASN A 209 13.72 0.90 -5.05
N ALA A 210 13.58 1.85 -5.97
CA ALA A 210 14.43 3.01 -6.10
C ALA A 210 13.57 4.25 -6.27
N SER A 211 13.75 5.23 -5.39
CA SER A 211 13.00 6.49 -5.39
C SER A 211 13.92 7.64 -5.75
N PHE A 212 13.47 8.48 -6.67
CA PHE A 212 14.16 9.68 -7.15
C PHE A 212 13.37 10.90 -6.67
N GLY A 213 14.06 11.88 -6.13
CA GLY A 213 13.47 13.13 -5.68
C GLY A 213 14.16 14.35 -6.31
N PHE A 214 13.37 15.37 -6.62
CA PHE A 214 13.87 16.66 -7.00
C PHE A 214 13.11 17.75 -6.25
N ARG A 215 13.85 18.69 -5.64
CA ARG A 215 13.29 19.84 -4.95
C ARG A 215 13.92 21.12 -5.46
N HIS A 216 13.10 22.03 -5.93
CA HIS A 216 13.51 23.37 -6.30
C HIS A 216 12.49 24.41 -5.82
N ARG A 217 12.91 25.27 -4.89
CA ARG A 217 12.03 26.28 -4.25
C ARG A 217 10.78 25.60 -3.65
N ALA A 218 9.59 25.99 -4.14
CA ALA A 218 8.30 25.45 -3.72
C ALA A 218 7.91 24.14 -4.44
N LEU A 219 8.63 23.74 -5.49
CA LEU A 219 8.30 22.56 -6.30
C LEU A 219 9.05 21.32 -5.77
N ARG A 220 8.33 20.22 -5.65
CA ARG A 220 8.86 18.88 -5.39
C ARG A 220 8.37 17.94 -6.46
N LEU A 221 9.27 17.15 -7.01
CA LEU A 221 8.97 16.06 -7.93
C LEU A 221 9.51 14.77 -7.31
N SER A 222 8.79 13.69 -7.48
CA SER A 222 9.26 12.36 -7.09
C SER A 222 8.86 11.32 -8.12
N ALA A 223 9.71 10.31 -8.28
CA ALA A 223 9.39 9.12 -9.04
C ALA A 223 9.93 7.90 -8.29
N GLU A 224 9.22 6.78 -8.38
CA GLU A 224 9.65 5.51 -7.81
C GLU A 224 9.48 4.39 -8.83
N LEU A 225 10.47 3.51 -8.85
CA LEU A 225 10.47 2.28 -9.62
C LEU A 225 10.74 1.11 -8.68
N GLY A 226 10.03 0.01 -8.87
CA GLY A 226 10.20 -1.18 -8.03
C GLY A 226 9.58 -2.41 -8.67
N ALA A 227 9.62 -3.52 -7.94
CA ALA A 227 8.98 -4.75 -8.35
C ALA A 227 8.42 -5.48 -7.12
N ARG A 228 7.16 -5.88 -7.15
CA ARG A 228 6.53 -6.75 -6.15
C ARG A 228 6.73 -8.19 -6.57
N LEU A 229 7.63 -8.87 -5.88
CA LEU A 229 7.98 -10.27 -6.11
C LEU A 229 7.18 -11.13 -5.13
N ARG A 230 6.19 -11.85 -5.65
CA ARG A 230 5.27 -12.69 -4.87
C ARG A 230 4.94 -14.00 -5.57
N GLN A 231 4.39 -14.96 -4.83
CA GLN A 231 3.84 -16.17 -5.42
C GLN A 231 2.54 -15.85 -6.16
N ALA A 232 2.31 -16.57 -7.24
CA ALA A 232 1.10 -16.43 -8.02
C ALA A 232 -0.15 -16.87 -7.23
N VAL A 233 -1.22 -16.10 -7.40
CA VAL A 233 -2.56 -16.39 -6.88
C VAL A 233 -3.54 -16.28 -8.02
N ASP A 234 -4.38 -17.31 -8.19
CA ASP A 234 -5.43 -17.30 -9.20
C ASP A 234 -6.74 -16.84 -8.56
N PHE A 235 -7.32 -15.77 -9.13
CA PHE A 235 -8.60 -15.24 -8.70
C PHE A 235 -9.47 -14.89 -9.91
N ALA A 236 -10.62 -15.55 -10.02
CA ALA A 236 -11.60 -15.30 -11.08
C ALA A 236 -11.03 -15.38 -12.51
N GLY A 237 -10.10 -16.30 -12.76
CA GLY A 237 -9.46 -16.45 -14.08
C GLY A 237 -8.32 -15.44 -14.33
N VAL A 238 -8.02 -14.58 -13.38
CA VAL A 238 -6.87 -13.68 -13.42
C VAL A 238 -5.76 -14.23 -12.54
N ARG A 239 -4.54 -14.25 -13.05
CA ARG A 239 -3.36 -14.64 -12.31
C ARG A 239 -2.64 -13.41 -11.77
N LEU A 240 -2.70 -13.23 -10.44
CA LEU A 240 -1.98 -12.21 -9.72
C LEU A 240 -0.59 -12.75 -9.37
N GLU A 241 0.45 -12.26 -10.05
CA GLU A 241 1.82 -12.69 -9.78
C GLU A 241 2.77 -11.49 -9.69
N GLN A 242 3.98 -11.62 -10.16
CA GLN A 242 4.99 -10.58 -10.11
C GLN A 242 4.55 -9.32 -10.86
N GLN A 243 4.66 -8.18 -10.20
CA GLN A 243 4.26 -6.88 -10.75
C GLN A 243 5.43 -5.89 -10.63
N GLY A 244 5.63 -5.07 -11.66
CA GLY A 244 6.38 -3.84 -11.54
C GLY A 244 5.64 -2.87 -10.61
N PHE A 245 6.34 -1.90 -10.10
CA PHE A 245 5.79 -0.74 -9.43
C PHE A 245 6.38 0.50 -10.08
N VAL A 246 5.51 1.41 -10.51
CA VAL A 246 5.89 2.71 -11.04
C VAL A 246 5.03 3.77 -10.39
N ALA A 247 5.65 4.84 -9.92
CA ALA A 247 4.92 5.97 -9.36
C ALA A 247 5.58 7.28 -9.75
N PHE A 248 4.77 8.32 -9.85
CA PHE A 248 5.20 9.69 -10.12
C PHE A 248 4.35 10.66 -9.32
N GLY A 249 4.97 11.72 -8.78
CA GLY A 249 4.28 12.74 -8.02
C GLY A 249 4.87 14.13 -8.20
N VAL A 250 4.00 15.12 -8.12
CA VAL A 250 4.32 16.54 -8.08
C VAL A 250 3.67 17.17 -6.86
N ALA A 251 4.40 18.00 -6.13
CA ALA A 251 3.87 18.77 -5.01
C ALA A 251 4.36 20.20 -5.04
N VAL A 252 3.48 21.12 -4.61
CA VAL A 252 3.76 22.55 -4.58
C VAL A 252 3.45 23.10 -3.18
N GLU A 253 4.44 23.77 -2.59
CA GLU A 253 4.28 24.50 -1.33
C GLU A 253 3.61 25.85 -1.61
N LEU A 254 2.40 26.06 -1.07
CA LEU A 254 1.59 27.24 -1.38
C LEU A 254 1.85 28.42 -0.44
N PHE A 255 2.09 28.15 0.84
CA PHE A 255 2.30 29.19 1.86
C PHE A 255 3.51 28.84 2.70
N GLN A 256 4.29 29.82 3.09
CA GLN A 256 5.53 29.73 3.88
C GLN A 256 6.17 28.34 3.89
N PRO A 257 7.46 28.14 3.70
CA PRO A 257 8.04 26.83 3.50
C PRO A 257 7.49 25.81 4.52
N GLY A 258 6.69 24.84 4.03
CA GLY A 258 6.22 23.72 4.79
C GLY A 258 4.85 23.83 5.47
N TYR A 259 4.14 24.98 5.46
CA TYR A 259 2.84 25.06 6.13
C TYR A 259 1.71 24.40 5.36
N LEU A 260 1.64 24.60 4.04
CA LEU A 260 0.62 24.00 3.19
C LEU A 260 1.23 23.55 1.88
N THR A 261 1.04 22.29 1.55
CA THR A 261 1.52 21.67 0.32
C THR A 261 0.35 20.97 -0.35
N VAL A 262 0.23 21.10 -1.65
CA VAL A 262 -0.71 20.31 -2.46
C VAL A 262 0.10 19.36 -3.31
N SER A 263 -0.30 18.08 -3.35
CA SER A 263 0.31 17.04 -4.18
C SER A 263 -0.69 16.41 -5.14
N ALA A 264 -0.16 15.97 -6.27
CA ALA A 264 -0.83 15.07 -7.20
C ALA A 264 0.11 13.93 -7.54
N GLU A 265 -0.40 12.71 -7.49
CA GLU A 265 0.37 11.48 -7.65
C GLU A 265 -0.38 10.50 -8.55
N ALA A 266 0.37 9.65 -9.22
CA ALA A 266 -0.17 8.46 -9.87
C ALA A 266 0.80 7.30 -9.66
N PHE A 267 0.25 6.11 -9.44
CA PHE A 267 1.05 4.90 -9.39
C PHE A 267 0.35 3.77 -10.16
N GLY A 268 1.15 2.77 -10.55
CA GLY A 268 0.65 1.61 -11.25
C GLY A 268 1.47 0.37 -11.00
N LEU A 269 0.83 -0.77 -11.18
CA LEU A 269 1.37 -2.11 -10.97
C LEU A 269 1.34 -2.89 -12.29
N PRO A 270 2.20 -2.55 -13.29
CA PRO A 270 2.28 -3.31 -14.52
C PRO A 270 2.69 -4.75 -14.24
N PRO A 271 2.06 -5.75 -14.87
CA PRO A 271 2.48 -7.14 -14.75
C PRO A 271 3.87 -7.31 -15.36
N LEU A 272 4.77 -8.04 -14.66
CA LEU A 272 6.12 -8.37 -15.15
C LEU A 272 6.12 -9.70 -15.93
N ALA A 273 5.13 -10.54 -15.70
CA ALA A 273 4.92 -11.77 -16.44
C ALA A 273 3.55 -11.72 -17.17
N ASP A 274 3.34 -12.64 -18.07
CA ASP A 274 2.05 -12.76 -18.75
C ASP A 274 1.00 -13.25 -17.75
N ASN A 275 0.16 -12.35 -17.25
CA ASN A 275 -0.88 -12.63 -16.26
C ASN A 275 -2.14 -13.26 -16.88
N ARG A 276 -2.01 -13.89 -18.05
CA ARG A 276 -3.04 -14.74 -18.63
C ARG A 276 -3.29 -15.90 -17.69
N GLY A 277 -4.36 -15.82 -16.93
CA GLY A 277 -4.85 -16.94 -16.13
C GLY A 277 -5.05 -18.13 -17.05
N SER A 278 -4.84 -19.34 -16.54
CA SER A 278 -5.23 -20.56 -17.23
C SER A 278 -6.75 -20.62 -17.29
N ALA A 279 -7.35 -19.71 -18.05
CA ALA A 279 -8.78 -19.67 -18.28
C ALA A 279 -9.16 -20.88 -19.12
N LYS A 280 -9.49 -21.98 -18.45
CA LYS A 280 -10.21 -23.11 -19.06
C LYS A 280 -11.66 -22.73 -19.41
N SER A 281 -12.02 -21.45 -19.33
CA SER A 281 -13.35 -20.97 -19.72
C SER A 281 -13.32 -20.50 -21.15
N PRO A 282 -14.10 -21.10 -22.07
CA PRO A 282 -14.16 -20.72 -23.47
C PRO A 282 -14.83 -19.35 -23.71
N LEU A 283 -15.19 -18.63 -22.65
CA LEU A 283 -16.00 -17.38 -22.74
C LEU A 283 -15.19 -16.11 -22.42
N VAL A 284 -13.96 -16.22 -21.93
CA VAL A 284 -13.10 -15.04 -21.61
C VAL A 284 -11.79 -15.20 -22.37
N SER A 285 -11.62 -14.41 -23.42
CA SER A 285 -10.48 -14.56 -24.30
C SER A 285 -9.20 -13.94 -23.75
N GLU A 286 -9.23 -12.80 -23.10
CA GLU A 286 -8.02 -12.14 -22.61
C GLU A 286 -8.35 -11.08 -21.55
N VAL A 287 -7.85 -11.24 -20.30
CA VAL A 287 -7.90 -10.21 -19.27
C VAL A 287 -6.50 -9.71 -19.03
N ARG A 288 -6.27 -8.41 -19.23
CA ARG A 288 -5.03 -7.74 -18.89
C ARG A 288 -5.24 -6.88 -17.65
N LEU A 289 -4.66 -7.32 -16.53
CA LEU A 289 -4.75 -6.60 -15.27
C LEU A 289 -3.57 -5.64 -15.14
N PHE A 290 -3.89 -4.34 -15.03
CA PHE A 290 -2.94 -3.29 -14.76
C PHE A 290 -3.52 -2.35 -13.69
N PRO A 291 -3.46 -2.71 -12.39
CA PRO A 291 -3.91 -1.83 -11.33
C PRO A 291 -3.14 -0.50 -11.36
N ALA A 292 -3.85 0.60 -11.44
CA ALA A 292 -3.27 1.93 -11.38
C ALA A 292 -4.24 2.91 -10.73
N GLU A 293 -3.72 3.86 -9.95
CA GLU A 293 -4.51 4.84 -9.21
C GLU A 293 -3.89 6.24 -9.34
N TRP A 294 -4.74 7.25 -9.21
CA TRP A 294 -4.35 8.64 -9.02
C TRP A 294 -4.72 9.09 -7.61
N LEU A 295 -3.95 10.02 -7.04
CA LEU A 295 -4.18 10.60 -5.73
C LEU A 295 -3.93 12.11 -5.79
N VAL A 296 -4.75 12.86 -5.06
CA VAL A 296 -4.53 14.28 -4.80
C VAL A 296 -4.57 14.50 -3.29
N GLY A 297 -3.59 15.20 -2.76
CA GLY A 297 -3.43 15.41 -1.33
C GLY A 297 -3.18 16.85 -0.95
N VAL A 298 -3.67 17.23 0.22
CA VAL A 298 -3.35 18.47 0.89
C VAL A 298 -2.64 18.13 2.20
N HIS A 299 -1.43 18.64 2.36
CA HIS A 299 -0.57 18.40 3.50
C HIS A 299 -0.39 19.70 4.28
N THR A 300 -0.61 19.67 5.58
CA THR A 300 -0.31 20.80 6.46
C THR A 300 0.67 20.37 7.55
N SER A 301 1.74 21.14 7.69
CA SER A 301 2.73 20.90 8.74
C SER A 301 2.46 21.83 9.92
N PHE A 302 2.57 21.32 11.13
CA PHE A 302 2.32 22.06 12.37
C PHE A 302 3.27 21.64 13.49
N GLY A 303 3.22 22.41 14.58
CA GLY A 303 4.18 22.27 15.67
C GLY A 303 5.42 23.16 15.47
N ARG A 304 6.20 23.27 16.53
CA ARG A 304 7.41 24.08 16.51
C ARG A 304 8.44 23.41 15.57
N ARG A 305 8.76 24.04 14.43
CA ARG A 305 9.56 23.52 13.32
C ARG A 305 8.88 22.45 12.45
N GLY A 306 7.54 22.29 12.53
CA GLY A 306 6.78 21.46 11.61
C GLY A 306 7.02 19.95 11.66
N PRO A 307 7.33 19.29 12.80
CA PRO A 307 7.59 17.86 12.82
C PRO A 307 6.33 17.02 12.56
N TRP A 308 5.17 17.62 12.74
CA TRP A 308 3.88 16.98 12.48
C TRP A 308 3.34 17.35 11.12
N THR A 309 2.83 16.39 10.40
CA THR A 309 2.12 16.59 9.13
C THR A 309 0.76 15.91 9.19
N LEU A 310 -0.29 16.67 8.90
CA LEU A 310 -1.62 16.16 8.66
C LEU A 310 -1.85 16.18 7.16
N THR A 311 -2.31 15.07 6.60
CA THR A 311 -2.65 14.94 5.19
C THR A 311 -4.09 14.51 5.03
N LEU A 312 -4.82 15.21 4.17
CA LEU A 312 -6.10 14.80 3.62
C LEU A 312 -5.92 14.51 2.14
N ALA A 313 -6.40 13.38 1.68
CA ALA A 313 -6.26 13.03 0.27
C ALA A 313 -7.49 12.28 -0.24
N CYS A 314 -7.66 12.34 -1.54
CA CYS A 314 -8.60 11.50 -2.28
C CYS A 314 -7.98 11.01 -3.58
N GLY A 315 -8.58 9.98 -4.15
CA GLY A 315 -8.11 9.37 -5.39
C GLY A 315 -9.05 8.29 -5.88
N GLY A 316 -8.59 7.53 -6.86
CA GLY A 316 -9.35 6.42 -7.42
C GLY A 316 -8.59 5.69 -8.51
N GLY A 317 -9.18 4.61 -9.00
CA GLY A 317 -8.59 3.79 -10.04
C GLY A 317 -8.49 4.50 -11.39
N LEU A 318 -7.45 4.14 -12.14
CA LEU A 318 -7.33 4.47 -13.56
C LEU A 318 -7.76 3.25 -14.39
N PRO A 319 -8.58 3.40 -15.42
CA PRO A 319 -9.12 2.29 -16.22
C PRO A 319 -8.06 1.77 -17.21
N LEU A 320 -6.91 1.29 -16.69
CA LEU A 320 -5.84 0.70 -17.49
C LEU A 320 -5.96 -0.82 -17.62
N SER A 321 -6.72 -1.46 -16.74
CA SER A 321 -7.10 -2.87 -16.88
C SER A 321 -8.09 -3.04 -18.02
N SER A 322 -7.98 -4.12 -18.79
CA SER A 322 -8.84 -4.37 -19.94
C SER A 322 -9.24 -5.84 -20.04
N GLU A 323 -10.46 -6.07 -20.54
CA GLU A 323 -10.97 -7.39 -20.90
C GLU A 323 -11.36 -7.37 -22.39
N THR A 324 -10.87 -8.36 -23.14
CA THR A 324 -11.24 -8.53 -24.53
C THR A 324 -12.12 -9.78 -24.66
N ARG A 325 -13.33 -9.60 -25.17
CA ARG A 325 -14.28 -10.69 -25.44
C ARG A 325 -14.49 -10.83 -26.94
N GLU A 326 -14.58 -12.06 -27.41
CA GLU A 326 -15.06 -12.33 -28.75
C GLU A 326 -16.55 -12.10 -28.82
N SER A 327 -16.98 -11.25 -29.74
CA SER A 327 -18.37 -10.99 -30.05
C SER A 327 -18.67 -11.43 -31.49
N SER A 328 -19.92 -11.68 -31.82
CA SER A 328 -20.35 -11.97 -33.22
C SER A 328 -20.00 -10.86 -34.22
N THR A 329 -19.65 -9.67 -33.73
CA THR A 329 -19.22 -8.50 -34.52
C THR A 329 -17.71 -8.25 -34.50
N GLY A 330 -16.91 -9.12 -33.85
CA GLY A 330 -15.45 -9.00 -33.68
C GLY A 330 -15.04 -8.81 -32.22
N PRO A 331 -13.74 -8.79 -31.92
CA PRO A 331 -13.21 -8.62 -30.57
C PRO A 331 -13.60 -7.25 -30.02
N ARG A 332 -14.20 -7.23 -28.81
CA ARG A 332 -14.58 -6.00 -28.11
C ARG A 332 -13.72 -5.88 -26.85
N THR A 333 -12.93 -4.83 -26.76
CA THR A 333 -12.13 -4.52 -25.57
C THR A 333 -12.86 -3.51 -24.68
N THR A 334 -13.01 -3.85 -23.41
CA THR A 334 -13.59 -2.96 -22.39
C THR A 334 -12.54 -2.66 -21.33
N HIS A 335 -12.37 -1.39 -20.97
CA HIS A 335 -11.50 -0.97 -19.88
C HIS A 335 -12.30 -0.92 -18.57
N PHE A 336 -11.68 -1.29 -17.46
CA PHE A 336 -12.34 -1.33 -16.16
C PHE A 336 -11.41 -0.96 -15.00
N VAL A 337 -12.01 -0.62 -13.87
CA VAL A 337 -11.39 -0.50 -12.53
C VAL A 337 -12.06 -1.51 -11.61
N GLY A 338 -11.54 -1.70 -10.39
CA GLY A 338 -12.20 -2.54 -9.39
C GLY A 338 -11.53 -3.90 -9.16
N MET A 339 -10.37 -4.16 -9.74
CA MET A 339 -9.53 -5.29 -9.34
C MET A 339 -8.28 -4.74 -8.64
N THR A 340 -8.31 -4.72 -7.31
CA THR A 340 -7.31 -4.09 -6.42
C THR A 340 -7.14 -2.57 -6.60
N THR A 341 -8.07 -1.93 -7.31
CA THR A 341 -8.13 -0.47 -7.49
C THR A 341 -9.53 0.01 -7.20
N PRO A 342 -9.74 0.82 -6.15
CA PRO A 342 -11.06 1.34 -5.80
C PRO A 342 -11.55 2.37 -6.84
N ASP A 343 -12.86 2.49 -7.01
CA ASP A 343 -13.43 3.61 -7.76
C ASP A 343 -13.07 4.92 -7.08
N PHE A 344 -13.14 4.92 -5.74
CA PHE A 344 -12.84 6.08 -4.92
C PHE A 344 -12.07 5.65 -3.66
N ARG A 345 -11.08 6.47 -3.31
CA ARG A 345 -10.30 6.38 -2.08
C ARG A 345 -10.32 7.70 -1.36
N SER A 346 -10.53 7.69 -0.05
CA SER A 346 -10.21 8.84 0.80
C SER A 346 -9.21 8.43 1.87
N LEU A 347 -8.34 9.35 2.25
CA LEU A 347 -7.25 9.07 3.17
C LEU A 347 -7.05 10.25 4.12
N LEU A 348 -6.92 9.92 5.41
CA LEU A 348 -6.48 10.81 6.48
C LEU A 348 -5.20 10.25 7.07
N LEU A 349 -4.13 11.04 7.11
CA LEU A 349 -2.83 10.64 7.62
C LEU A 349 -2.31 11.67 8.61
N LEU A 350 -1.90 11.23 9.79
CA LEU A 350 -1.14 12.01 10.75
C LEU A 350 0.25 11.39 10.89
N ARG A 351 1.30 12.18 10.64
CA ARG A 351 2.69 11.73 10.69
C ARG A 351 3.53 12.66 11.56
N PHE A 352 4.37 12.07 12.38
CA PHE A 352 5.47 12.71 13.08
C PHE A 352 6.78 12.30 12.41
N ALA A 353 7.52 13.26 11.90
CA ALA A 353 8.85 13.07 11.33
C ALA A 353 9.77 14.18 11.85
N PRO A 354 10.70 13.88 12.76
CA PRO A 354 11.60 14.89 13.29
C PRO A 354 12.46 15.48 12.17
N GLU A 355 12.74 16.79 12.25
CA GLU A 355 13.63 17.46 11.32
C GLU A 355 15.07 16.93 11.47
N SER A 356 15.74 16.82 10.34
CA SER A 356 17.17 16.48 10.24
C SER A 356 18.06 17.67 10.56
#